data_a2e7db650e627fee5ad03b1f9ad129fb
#
_entry.id   a2e7db650e627fee5ad03b1f9ad129fb
#
_cell.length_a   1.000
_cell.length_b   1.000
_cell.length_c   1.000
_cell.angle_alpha   90.00
_cell.angle_beta   90.00
_cell.angle_gamma   90.00
#
_symmetry.space_group_name_H-M   'P 1'
#
loop_
_entity.id
_entity.type
_entity.pdbx_description
1 polymer ?
#
loop_
_entity_poly.entity_id
_entity_poly.type
_entity_poly.pdbx_seq_one_letter_code
_entity_poly.pdbx_strand_id
1 'polypeptide(L)'
;MRVTPSVGTITLALCAFFVAPTVGKATHKLPRNVTDAFELFGSFPYVVLEYTSGDDPIFQCLTNKRVQLDMKKQTATYVWMFKGHGGTKKKDIALHLRAGDAPDKVIFTLDDDADNFYPAHFVYTDYRSCVIVNIDYQGMQCQLWVAAKYKYDISQHCLEQLEDICDVAVEAYS
;
A
#
# COMPACT_ATOMS: atom_id res chain seq x y z
N MET A 1 -2.59 -63.69 -60.80
CA MET A 1 -1.91 -62.83 -59.80
C MET A 1 -2.70 -61.55 -59.62
N ARG A 2 -3.44 -61.41 -58.51
CA ARG A 2 -4.20 -60.19 -58.18
C ARG A 2 -3.42 -59.40 -57.11
N VAL A 3 -3.09 -58.16 -57.44
CA VAL A 3 -2.46 -57.27 -56.54
C VAL A 3 -3.56 -56.37 -55.94
N THR A 4 -3.71 -56.41 -54.63
CA THR A 4 -4.65 -55.56 -53.87
C THR A 4 -3.88 -54.31 -53.41
N PRO A 5 -4.44 -53.06 -53.59
CA PRO A 5 -3.83 -51.88 -53.04
C PRO A 5 -4.18 -51.73 -51.53
N SER A 6 -3.14 -51.49 -50.73
CA SER A 6 -3.20 -51.13 -49.31
C SER A 6 -3.64 -49.66 -49.16
N VAL A 7 -4.75 -49.44 -48.47
CA VAL A 7 -5.22 -48.09 -48.12
C VAL A 7 -4.54 -47.67 -46.82
N GLY A 8 -3.60 -46.74 -46.94
CA GLY A 8 -2.96 -46.13 -45.77
C GLY A 8 -3.88 -45.11 -45.08
N THR A 9 -4.22 -45.38 -43.83
CA THR A 9 -5.00 -44.47 -42.97
C THR A 9 -4.10 -43.35 -42.47
N ILE A 10 -4.36 -42.13 -42.93
CA ILE A 10 -3.69 -40.92 -42.44
C ILE A 10 -4.42 -40.45 -41.16
N THR A 11 -3.81 -40.65 -40.00
CA THR A 11 -4.31 -40.13 -38.71
C THR A 11 -3.88 -38.68 -38.58
N LEU A 12 -4.83 -37.74 -38.76
CA LEU A 12 -4.59 -36.32 -38.42
C LEU A 12 -4.62 -36.15 -36.90
N ALA A 13 -3.43 -35.88 -36.32
CA ALA A 13 -3.31 -35.46 -34.95
C ALA A 13 -3.73 -34.00 -34.81
N LEU A 14 -4.89 -33.71 -34.24
CA LEU A 14 -5.33 -32.38 -33.84
C LEU A 14 -4.51 -31.96 -32.60
N CYS A 15 -3.50 -31.13 -32.76
CA CYS A 15 -2.86 -30.41 -31.63
C CYS A 15 -3.82 -29.31 -31.17
N ALA A 16 -4.53 -29.57 -30.08
CA ALA A 16 -5.29 -28.54 -29.37
C ALA A 16 -4.27 -27.63 -28.62
N PHE A 17 -4.05 -26.44 -29.16
CA PHE A 17 -3.31 -25.39 -28.44
C PHE A 17 -4.19 -24.88 -27.28
N PHE A 18 -3.92 -25.32 -26.06
CA PHE A 18 -4.44 -24.67 -24.86
C PHE A 18 -3.75 -23.30 -24.69
N VAL A 19 -4.42 -22.25 -25.11
CA VAL A 19 -4.02 -20.89 -24.74
C VAL A 19 -4.45 -20.71 -23.28
N ALA A 20 -3.47 -20.81 -22.36
CA ALA A 20 -3.71 -20.44 -20.97
C ALA A 20 -4.05 -18.94 -20.92
N PRO A 21 -5.14 -18.53 -20.22
CA PRO A 21 -5.40 -17.11 -20.03
C PRO A 21 -4.24 -16.52 -19.22
N THR A 22 -3.48 -15.60 -19.83
CA THR A 22 -2.55 -14.74 -19.10
C THR A 22 -3.43 -13.84 -18.25
N VAL A 23 -3.47 -14.09 -16.93
CA VAL A 23 -4.02 -13.15 -15.95
C VAL A 23 -3.13 -11.91 -15.99
N GLY A 24 -3.50 -10.95 -16.84
CA GLY A 24 -2.90 -9.64 -16.85
C GLY A 24 -3.12 -9.01 -15.46
N LYS A 25 -2.03 -8.50 -14.87
CA LYS A 25 -2.11 -7.72 -13.63
C LYS A 25 -3.15 -6.61 -13.85
N ALA A 26 -4.16 -6.55 -12.99
CA ALA A 26 -5.21 -5.55 -13.10
C ALA A 26 -4.57 -4.16 -13.10
N THR A 27 -4.73 -3.42 -14.18
CA THR A 27 -4.31 -2.00 -14.21
C THR A 27 -5.29 -1.22 -13.36
N HIS A 28 -4.78 -0.33 -12.48
CA HIS A 28 -5.60 0.59 -11.71
C HIS A 28 -6.63 1.28 -12.60
N LYS A 29 -7.91 1.21 -12.23
CA LYS A 29 -9.03 1.68 -13.04
C LYS A 29 -9.52 3.06 -12.64
N LEU A 30 -9.35 3.42 -11.35
CA LEU A 30 -9.84 4.69 -10.84
C LEU A 30 -8.86 5.82 -11.14
N PRO A 31 -9.36 6.98 -11.63
CA PRO A 31 -8.51 8.14 -11.87
C PRO A 31 -8.02 8.72 -10.54
N ARG A 32 -6.76 9.14 -10.52
CA ARG A 32 -6.14 9.84 -9.39
C ARG A 32 -5.08 10.82 -9.85
N ASN A 33 -4.94 11.90 -9.12
CA ASN A 33 -3.85 12.85 -9.32
C ASN A 33 -2.61 12.39 -8.56
N VAL A 34 -1.44 12.88 -8.98
CA VAL A 34 -0.20 12.71 -8.23
C VAL A 34 -0.35 13.42 -6.88
N THR A 35 -0.09 12.72 -5.79
CA THR A 35 -0.16 13.27 -4.44
C THR A 35 1.03 14.20 -4.17
N ASP A 36 0.81 15.32 -3.51
CA ASP A 36 1.87 16.09 -2.87
C ASP A 36 1.98 15.67 -1.40
N ALA A 37 3.07 14.96 -1.05
CA ALA A 37 3.27 14.42 0.28
C ALA A 37 3.37 15.50 1.36
N PHE A 38 3.93 16.68 1.05
CA PHE A 38 4.07 17.74 2.06
C PHE A 38 2.79 18.54 2.26
N GLU A 39 1.98 18.74 1.23
CA GLU A 39 0.61 19.24 1.37
C GLU A 39 -0.24 18.25 2.19
N LEU A 40 -0.11 16.95 1.91
CA LEU A 40 -0.73 15.87 2.68
C LEU A 40 -0.32 15.95 4.16
N PHE A 41 0.97 16.06 4.47
CA PHE A 41 1.43 16.20 5.84
C PHE A 41 0.86 17.45 6.53
N GLY A 42 0.63 18.53 5.77
CA GLY A 42 -0.08 19.72 6.26
C GLY A 42 -1.51 19.41 6.71
N SER A 43 -2.18 18.54 5.99
CA SER A 43 -3.61 18.22 6.18
C SER A 43 -3.88 17.18 7.28
N PHE A 44 -2.92 16.28 7.56
CA PHE A 44 -3.10 15.14 8.46
C PHE A 44 -2.21 15.20 9.72
N PRO A 45 -2.59 15.97 10.76
CA PRO A 45 -1.82 16.05 12.00
C PRO A 45 -1.89 14.79 12.87
N TYR A 46 -2.95 13.98 12.72
CA TYR A 46 -3.15 12.74 13.46
C TYR A 46 -4.01 11.77 12.67
N VAL A 47 -3.47 10.57 12.45
CA VAL A 47 -4.11 9.51 11.66
C VAL A 47 -4.05 8.18 12.41
N VAL A 48 -4.98 7.30 12.06
CA VAL A 48 -5.06 5.91 12.52
C VAL A 48 -4.90 4.98 11.32
N LEU A 49 -4.23 3.86 11.51
CA LEU A 49 -4.11 2.83 10.49
C LEU A 49 -5.36 1.96 10.53
N GLU A 50 -6.17 2.00 9.47
CA GLU A 50 -7.42 1.22 9.38
C GLU A 50 -7.21 -0.10 8.64
N TYR A 51 -6.44 -0.08 7.54
CA TYR A 51 -6.17 -1.27 6.75
C TYR A 51 -4.69 -1.35 6.38
N THR A 52 -4.17 -2.59 6.34
CA THR A 52 -2.81 -2.89 5.87
C THR A 52 -2.80 -4.21 5.09
N SER A 53 -1.93 -4.33 4.10
CA SER A 53 -1.68 -5.61 3.42
C SER A 53 -0.77 -6.56 4.22
N GLY A 54 -0.10 -6.03 5.26
CA GLY A 54 0.71 -6.84 6.18
C GLY A 54 -0.14 -7.47 7.27
N ASP A 55 0.21 -8.68 7.68
CA ASP A 55 -0.46 -9.46 8.74
C ASP A 55 0.26 -9.40 10.09
N ASP A 56 1.35 -8.63 10.20
CA ASP A 56 2.10 -8.48 11.44
C ASP A 56 1.26 -7.76 12.50
N PRO A 57 0.99 -8.40 13.66
CA PRO A 57 0.18 -7.82 14.73
C PRO A 57 0.74 -6.52 15.32
N ILE A 58 2.01 -6.18 15.04
CA ILE A 58 2.61 -4.90 15.46
C ILE A 58 1.82 -3.70 14.91
N PHE A 59 1.20 -3.84 13.74
CA PHE A 59 0.44 -2.78 13.10
C PHE A 59 -0.98 -2.62 13.63
N GLN A 60 -1.46 -3.53 14.48
CA GLN A 60 -2.80 -3.43 15.06
C GLN A 60 -2.93 -2.19 15.95
N CYS A 61 -3.99 -1.41 15.71
CA CYS A 61 -4.29 -0.16 16.40
C CYS A 61 -3.14 0.87 16.35
N LEU A 62 -2.29 0.82 15.31
CA LEU A 62 -1.22 1.78 15.12
C LEU A 62 -1.81 3.16 14.82
N THR A 63 -1.30 4.15 15.52
CA THR A 63 -1.65 5.56 15.27
C THR A 63 -0.40 6.37 14.98
N ASN A 64 -0.56 7.45 14.22
CA ASN A 64 0.56 8.29 13.79
C ASN A 64 0.24 9.76 14.03
N LYS A 65 1.13 10.46 14.75
CA LYS A 65 0.95 11.88 15.12
C LYS A 65 2.09 12.72 14.59
N ARG A 66 1.77 13.76 13.82
CA ARG A 66 2.74 14.75 13.40
C ARG A 66 3.19 15.60 14.59
N VAL A 67 4.49 15.73 14.78
CA VAL A 67 5.10 16.57 15.83
C VAL A 67 5.86 17.76 15.25
N GLN A 68 6.34 17.65 13.99
CA GLN A 68 7.02 18.71 13.29
C GLN A 68 6.70 18.70 11.79
N LEU A 69 6.66 19.87 11.16
CA LEU A 69 6.55 20.03 9.71
C LEU A 69 7.31 21.31 9.30
N ASP A 70 8.22 21.17 8.35
CA ASP A 70 8.91 22.28 7.69
C ASP A 70 8.65 22.20 6.17
N MET A 71 7.69 22.99 5.69
CA MET A 71 7.31 23.02 4.28
C MET A 71 8.44 23.52 3.37
N LYS A 72 9.31 24.42 3.87
CA LYS A 72 10.41 24.99 3.08
C LYS A 72 11.53 23.97 2.88
N LYS A 73 11.86 23.23 3.92
CA LYS A 73 12.89 22.18 3.89
C LYS A 73 12.35 20.85 3.38
N GLN A 74 11.03 20.75 3.22
CA GLN A 74 10.35 19.49 2.90
C GLN A 74 10.78 18.36 3.86
N THR A 75 10.62 18.61 5.16
CA THR A 75 10.83 17.64 6.22
C THR A 75 9.67 17.60 7.18
N ALA A 76 9.38 16.42 7.70
CA ALA A 76 8.36 16.22 8.73
C ALA A 76 8.85 15.21 9.76
N THR A 77 8.34 15.32 10.99
CA THR A 77 8.50 14.28 12.00
C THR A 77 7.13 13.84 12.48
N TYR A 78 6.92 12.55 12.43
CA TYR A 78 5.75 11.87 12.95
C TYR A 78 6.17 10.90 14.04
N VAL A 79 5.23 10.52 14.91
CA VAL A 79 5.45 9.50 15.93
C VAL A 79 4.45 8.37 15.71
N TRP A 80 4.94 7.18 15.39
CA TRP A 80 4.19 5.95 15.43
C TRP A 80 3.98 5.52 16.88
N MET A 81 2.72 5.30 17.26
CA MET A 81 2.33 4.88 18.60
C MET A 81 1.78 3.46 18.52
N PHE A 82 2.64 2.48 18.78
CA PHE A 82 2.30 1.05 18.81
C PHE A 82 1.58 0.70 20.11
N LYS A 83 0.49 -0.03 20.03
CA LYS A 83 -0.35 -0.37 21.20
C LYS A 83 0.06 -1.65 21.92
N GLY A 84 0.94 -2.47 21.34
CA GLY A 84 1.42 -3.71 21.96
C GLY A 84 0.43 -4.88 21.82
N HIS A 85 -0.28 -4.99 20.71
CA HIS A 85 -1.15 -6.12 20.41
C HIS A 85 -0.36 -7.36 19.97
N GLY A 86 -1.00 -8.53 20.04
CA GLY A 86 -0.41 -9.78 19.55
C GLY A 86 0.91 -10.19 20.24
N GLY A 87 1.13 -9.77 21.51
CA GLY A 87 2.37 -10.04 22.23
C GLY A 87 3.51 -9.08 21.96
N THR A 88 3.30 -8.05 21.12
CA THR A 88 4.28 -6.98 20.88
C THR A 88 4.32 -6.00 22.08
N LYS A 89 5.38 -5.19 22.16
CA LYS A 89 5.49 -4.19 23.23
C LYS A 89 4.89 -2.86 22.76
N LYS A 90 4.17 -2.19 23.69
CA LYS A 90 3.79 -0.79 23.51
C LYS A 90 5.06 0.05 23.39
N LYS A 91 5.18 0.84 22.32
CA LYS A 91 6.29 1.76 22.10
C LYS A 91 5.88 2.91 21.19
N ASP A 92 6.56 4.03 21.33
CA ASP A 92 6.45 5.18 20.43
C ASP A 92 7.79 5.31 19.68
N ILE A 93 7.74 5.48 18.35
CA ILE A 93 8.92 5.61 17.51
C ILE A 93 8.75 6.85 16.65
N ALA A 94 9.74 7.77 16.70
CA ALA A 94 9.71 8.90 15.78
C ALA A 94 10.20 8.49 14.37
N LEU A 95 9.48 9.00 13.37
CA LEU A 95 9.81 8.90 11.95
C LEU A 95 10.26 10.28 11.47
N HIS A 96 11.44 10.34 10.90
CA HIS A 96 11.96 11.55 10.26
C HIS A 96 11.84 11.42 8.75
N LEU A 97 10.90 12.17 8.16
CA LEU A 97 10.58 12.12 6.75
C LEU A 97 11.23 13.28 5.99
N ARG A 98 11.73 13.01 4.80
CA ARG A 98 12.23 13.99 3.84
C ARG A 98 11.71 13.68 2.44
N ALA A 99 11.74 14.70 1.57
CA ALA A 99 11.34 14.52 0.17
C ALA A 99 12.16 13.42 -0.53
N GLY A 100 11.48 12.66 -1.36
CA GLY A 100 12.05 11.69 -2.29
C GLY A 100 12.35 12.31 -3.66
N ASP A 101 12.31 11.47 -4.69
CA ASP A 101 12.59 11.85 -6.10
C ASP A 101 11.33 12.31 -6.87
N ALA A 102 10.16 12.29 -6.24
CA ALA A 102 8.89 12.74 -6.81
C ALA A 102 8.00 13.34 -5.69
N PRO A 103 6.99 14.18 -6.03
CA PRO A 103 6.13 14.83 -5.05
C PRO A 103 5.39 13.87 -4.12
N ASP A 104 5.03 12.69 -4.62
CA ASP A 104 4.30 11.63 -3.93
C ASP A 104 5.21 10.63 -3.19
N LYS A 105 6.53 10.84 -3.22
CA LYS A 105 7.49 9.96 -2.61
C LYS A 105 8.28 10.64 -1.49
N VAL A 106 8.48 9.91 -0.42
CA VAL A 106 9.35 10.33 0.69
C VAL A 106 10.27 9.20 1.11
N ILE A 107 11.31 9.57 1.82
CA ILE A 107 12.21 8.64 2.50
C ILE A 107 12.13 8.97 3.97
N PHE A 108 12.00 7.96 4.83
CA PHE A 108 12.04 8.16 6.27
C PHE A 108 13.06 7.27 6.96
N THR A 109 13.49 7.70 8.14
CA THR A 109 14.28 6.95 9.11
C THR A 109 13.51 6.86 10.41
N LEU A 110 13.87 5.92 11.26
CA LEU A 110 13.29 5.73 12.59
C LEU A 110 14.33 6.06 13.66
N ASP A 111 13.91 6.60 14.81
CA ASP A 111 14.85 6.88 15.93
C ASP A 111 15.58 5.63 16.43
N ASP A 112 14.90 4.48 16.44
CA ASP A 112 15.48 3.20 16.84
C ASP A 112 16.20 2.45 15.70
N ASP A 113 16.23 3.04 14.50
CA ASP A 113 16.88 2.49 13.30
C ASP A 113 17.30 3.61 12.33
N ALA A 114 18.15 4.51 12.80
CA ALA A 114 18.55 5.73 12.06
C ALA A 114 19.45 5.45 10.84
N ASP A 115 20.09 4.28 10.78
CA ASP A 115 21.01 3.92 9.69
C ASP A 115 20.28 3.37 8.46
N ASN A 116 19.02 2.96 8.60
CA ASN A 116 18.21 2.42 7.51
C ASN A 116 17.24 3.47 6.97
N PHE A 117 17.09 3.47 5.64
CA PHE A 117 16.24 4.40 4.91
C PHE A 117 15.08 3.64 4.29
N TYR A 118 13.86 4.05 4.61
CA TYR A 118 12.64 3.41 4.18
C TYR A 118 11.89 4.28 3.18
N PRO A 119 11.66 3.81 1.94
CA PRO A 119 10.84 4.54 0.98
C PRO A 119 9.36 4.40 1.30
N ALA A 120 8.62 5.48 1.10
CA ALA A 120 7.17 5.49 1.12
C ALA A 120 6.63 6.23 -0.11
N HIS A 121 5.57 5.68 -0.73
CA HIS A 121 4.89 6.23 -1.89
C HIS A 121 3.43 6.49 -1.55
N PHE A 122 3.04 7.75 -1.50
CA PHE A 122 1.68 8.21 -1.23
C PHE A 122 0.84 8.16 -2.50
N VAL A 123 0.17 7.03 -2.72
CA VAL A 123 -0.52 6.72 -3.98
C VAL A 123 -1.82 7.51 -4.13
N TYR A 124 -2.53 7.76 -3.02
CA TYR A 124 -3.80 8.47 -3.03
C TYR A 124 -4.05 9.23 -1.73
N THR A 125 -4.69 10.37 -1.85
CA THR A 125 -5.33 11.10 -0.74
C THR A 125 -6.44 11.99 -1.27
N ASP A 126 -7.46 12.24 -0.43
CA ASP A 126 -8.46 13.29 -0.63
C ASP A 126 -8.08 14.60 0.11
N TYR A 127 -6.88 14.65 0.72
CA TYR A 127 -6.37 15.74 1.58
C TYR A 127 -7.29 16.11 2.75
N ARG A 128 -8.25 15.25 3.09
CA ARG A 128 -9.28 15.53 4.10
C ARG A 128 -9.50 14.39 5.08
N SER A 129 -9.73 13.18 4.57
CA SER A 129 -10.17 12.06 5.38
C SER A 129 -9.22 10.87 5.36
N CYS A 130 -8.58 10.59 4.23
CA CYS A 130 -7.78 9.38 4.09
C CYS A 130 -6.53 9.53 3.21
N VAL A 131 -5.63 8.59 3.41
CA VAL A 131 -4.36 8.45 2.70
C VAL A 131 -4.10 6.97 2.42
N ILE A 132 -3.74 6.64 1.17
CA ILE A 132 -3.24 5.31 0.82
C ILE A 132 -1.76 5.43 0.47
N VAL A 133 -0.95 4.65 1.14
CA VAL A 133 0.51 4.69 1.02
C VAL A 133 1.10 3.29 0.92
N ASN A 134 2.07 3.13 0.03
CA ASN A 134 2.95 1.97 -0.01
C ASN A 134 4.21 2.28 0.80
N ILE A 135 4.50 1.46 1.79
CA ILE A 135 5.66 1.60 2.69
C ILE A 135 6.50 0.34 2.61
N ASP A 136 7.81 0.48 2.41
CA ASP A 136 8.77 -0.62 2.51
C ASP A 136 9.41 -0.63 3.90
N TYR A 137 8.65 -1.14 4.86
CA TYR A 137 9.07 -1.36 6.25
C TYR A 137 8.59 -2.75 6.70
N GLN A 138 9.53 -3.63 7.07
CA GLN A 138 9.26 -5.04 7.31
C GLN A 138 8.57 -5.75 6.11
N GLY A 139 9.02 -5.39 4.89
CA GLY A 139 8.42 -5.77 3.62
C GLY A 139 7.47 -4.71 3.08
N MET A 140 7.20 -4.79 1.77
CA MET A 140 6.30 -3.85 1.10
C MET A 140 4.87 -4.01 1.59
N GLN A 141 4.30 -2.94 2.11
CA GLN A 141 2.93 -2.88 2.62
C GLN A 141 2.13 -1.78 1.94
N CYS A 142 0.89 -2.08 1.63
CA CYS A 142 -0.12 -1.13 1.21
C CYS A 142 -1.01 -0.81 2.41
N GLN A 143 -1.13 0.47 2.78
CA GLN A 143 -1.79 0.89 4.00
C GLN A 143 -2.81 2.00 3.74
N LEU A 144 -3.98 1.90 4.37
CA LEU A 144 -4.96 2.99 4.47
C LEU A 144 -4.88 3.63 5.85
N TRP A 145 -4.52 4.90 5.85
CA TRP A 145 -4.54 5.75 7.03
C TRP A 145 -5.73 6.70 6.96
N VAL A 146 -6.42 6.90 8.06
CA VAL A 146 -7.61 7.75 8.16
C VAL A 146 -7.39 8.82 9.22
N ALA A 147 -7.79 10.06 8.94
CA ALA A 147 -7.80 11.10 9.96
C ALA A 147 -8.67 10.67 11.15
N ALA A 148 -8.16 10.76 12.37
CA ALA A 148 -8.78 10.17 13.57
C ALA A 148 -10.26 10.52 13.78
N LYS A 149 -10.70 11.69 13.30
CA LYS A 149 -12.11 12.12 13.37
C LYS A 149 -13.04 11.35 12.43
N TYR A 150 -12.50 10.65 11.43
CA TYR A 150 -13.27 9.87 10.44
C TYR A 150 -13.13 8.36 10.61
N LYS A 151 -12.42 7.88 11.65
CA LYS A 151 -12.13 6.46 11.83
C LYS A 151 -13.35 5.52 11.90
N TYR A 152 -14.51 6.04 12.30
CA TYR A 152 -15.78 5.31 12.34
C TYR A 152 -16.70 5.58 11.15
N ASP A 153 -16.27 6.44 10.24
CA ASP A 153 -17.06 6.86 9.07
C ASP A 153 -16.10 7.10 7.89
N ILE A 154 -15.48 6.01 7.43
CA ILE A 154 -14.55 6.04 6.31
C ILE A 154 -15.35 6.27 5.04
N SER A 155 -14.96 7.25 4.24
CA SER A 155 -15.67 7.55 3.00
C SER A 155 -15.62 6.35 2.03
N GLN A 156 -16.74 6.08 1.37
CA GLN A 156 -16.82 5.01 0.37
C GLN A 156 -15.77 5.16 -0.73
N HIS A 157 -15.46 6.39 -1.12
CA HIS A 157 -14.43 6.66 -2.12
C HIS A 157 -13.02 6.26 -1.67
N CYS A 158 -12.69 6.42 -0.37
CA CYS A 158 -11.41 5.92 0.18
C CYS A 158 -11.32 4.39 0.09
N LEU A 159 -12.42 3.68 0.38
CA LEU A 159 -12.48 2.22 0.31
C LEU A 159 -12.36 1.74 -1.14
N GLU A 160 -13.03 2.38 -2.09
CA GLU A 160 -12.92 2.08 -3.53
C GLU A 160 -11.49 2.28 -4.04
N GLN A 161 -10.81 3.35 -3.60
CA GLN A 161 -9.40 3.58 -3.93
C GLN A 161 -8.49 2.53 -3.29
N LEU A 162 -8.79 2.09 -2.06
CA LEU A 162 -8.04 1.02 -1.39
C LEU A 162 -8.13 -0.29 -2.19
N GLU A 163 -9.33 -0.70 -2.58
CA GLU A 163 -9.56 -1.90 -3.39
C GLU A 163 -8.86 -1.84 -4.76
N ASP A 164 -8.79 -0.64 -5.36
CA ASP A 164 -8.14 -0.45 -6.66
C ASP A 164 -6.60 -0.41 -6.57
N ILE A 165 -6.04 0.01 -5.42
CA ILE A 165 -4.60 0.18 -5.21
C ILE A 165 -3.97 -1.04 -4.55
N CYS A 166 -4.62 -1.59 -3.51
CA CYS A 166 -4.10 -2.68 -2.69
C CYS A 166 -4.79 -3.99 -3.06
N ASP A 167 -4.02 -5.01 -3.47
CA ASP A 167 -4.58 -6.31 -3.88
C ASP A 167 -5.29 -7.03 -2.71
N VAL A 168 -4.77 -6.90 -1.49
CA VAL A 168 -5.34 -7.46 -0.26
C VAL A 168 -5.07 -6.50 0.89
N ALA A 169 -6.09 -6.22 1.68
CA ALA A 169 -5.94 -5.42 2.89
C ALA A 169 -6.66 -6.10 4.08
N VAL A 170 -6.01 -6.09 5.24
CA VAL A 170 -6.53 -6.60 6.51
C VAL A 170 -6.86 -5.42 7.41
N GLU A 171 -8.01 -5.46 8.08
CA GLU A 171 -8.39 -4.44 9.04
C GLU A 171 -7.38 -4.41 10.20
N ALA A 172 -6.78 -3.26 10.44
CA ALA A 172 -5.76 -3.06 11.46
C ALA A 172 -6.30 -2.36 12.71
N TYR A 173 -7.48 -1.73 12.61
CA TYR A 173 -8.13 -1.03 13.71
C TYR A 173 -9.51 -1.61 13.98
N SER A 174 -9.73 -2.19 15.16
CA SER A 174 -11.00 -2.76 15.62
C SER A 174 -11.32 -2.37 17.07
#